data_c802d34d71b91f685ff26fccb349de5e
#
_entry.id   c802d34d71b91f685ff26fccb349de5e
#
_cell.length_a   1.000
_cell.length_b   1.000
_cell.length_c   1.000
_cell.angle_alpha   90.00
_cell.angle_beta   90.00
_cell.angle_gamma   90.00
#
_symmetry.space_group_name_H-M   'P 1'
#
loop_
_entity.id
_entity.type
_entity.pdbx_description
1 polymer ?
#
loop_
_entity_poly.entity_id
_entity_poly.type
_entity_poly.pdbx_seq_one_letter_code
_entity_poly.pdbx_strand_id
1 'polypeptide(L)'
;MLRRQSTRLLYDTSFICLRCARRSSLHTTRRRPSEQQSVLALLEERGYVNQIAGDRNALDLLLQRRKVGFYAGIDPTAPSLHLGHLLPLMVLFWLYHHGHRVVSLVGGATAKVGDPSGRLTSRATTAEDVHDTNFRSMDAQLGRLWTNAKLYGQRHGHAKDLLGRMELLNNAAWLNQLNILDFLKMMGDGMRLGAMLGRDTVRNKMEKGDGMSFAEFTYPLLQAWDWWHMYRQDGVQVQIGGSDQYGNIIAGMDAVKFIAQTSNESAWLDGSGKMREDVMPMGLTVPLLTTASGEKFGKSAGNAVWLDANLTSAFDLYGFLLRSSDDDVERYLKLFTFIPISGITATIVEHTADPGKRKAQHLLATEVLELVHGKEVAARTRAEHQASRSPNLASFTSNEQTTSASQERTILPMSLVMNTPFSRILYYAGIVASKSEGTRLIAKGGAYVASSSPNDVTSQGEAASDSLKFVQLKDQTPADVQGYITNNLLIFRIGKWKVRVVEVCSDVDFEARGLDAVGWSEVRKAI
;
A
#
# COMPACT_ATOMS: atom_id res chain seq x y z
N MET A 1 50.60 35.81 61.08
CA MET A 1 51.77 34.91 61.45
C MET A 1 51.79 33.79 60.47
N LEU A 2 52.86 33.76 59.63
CA LEU A 2 53.68 32.60 59.21
C LEU A 2 52.90 31.45 58.47
N ARG A 3 53.30 30.87 57.35
CA ARG A 3 54.53 30.95 56.54
C ARG A 3 54.21 30.26 55.21
N ARG A 4 54.85 30.71 54.15
CA ARG A 4 54.98 30.11 52.80
C ARG A 4 55.56 28.69 52.90
N GLN A 5 55.12 27.81 51.98
CA GLN A 5 56.09 26.93 51.32
C GLN A 5 55.70 26.71 49.86
N SER A 6 56.64 27.05 49.03
CA SER A 6 56.69 26.87 47.58
C SER A 6 57.16 25.46 47.26
N THR A 7 56.57 24.80 46.30
CA THR A 7 57.22 23.67 45.59
C THR A 7 57.13 23.92 44.08
N ARG A 8 58.28 24.08 43.50
CA ARG A 8 58.53 24.13 42.05
C ARG A 8 58.25 22.75 41.47
N LEU A 9 57.58 22.74 40.33
CA LEU A 9 57.62 21.59 39.40
C LEU A 9 58.03 22.10 38.04
N LEU A 10 58.93 21.34 37.45
CA LEU A 10 59.76 21.57 36.30
C LEU A 10 58.96 21.72 35.01
N TYR A 11 59.37 22.70 34.21
CA TYR A 11 58.95 22.86 32.81
C TYR A 11 59.64 21.81 31.97
N ASP A 12 58.82 21.01 31.29
CA ASP A 12 59.27 20.22 30.14
C ASP A 12 58.93 21.01 28.85
N THR A 13 59.95 21.61 28.27
CA THR A 13 59.86 22.38 27.03
C THR A 13 60.07 21.43 25.85
N SER A 14 59.00 20.85 25.38
CA SER A 14 58.97 20.25 24.03
C SER A 14 58.86 21.36 22.99
N PHE A 15 59.94 21.55 22.23
CA PHE A 15 59.99 22.48 21.10
C PHE A 15 59.00 22.10 20.02
N ILE A 16 57.88 22.82 19.88
CA ILE A 16 56.99 22.73 18.75
C ILE A 16 57.55 23.64 17.65
N CYS A 17 57.97 23.01 16.54
CA CYS A 17 58.47 23.70 15.36
C CYS A 17 57.38 24.62 14.79
N LEU A 18 57.53 25.92 14.90
CA LEU A 18 56.67 26.97 14.36
C LEU A 18 56.47 26.91 12.82
N ARG A 19 57.25 26.12 12.11
CA ARG A 19 57.08 25.88 10.66
C ARG A 19 56.03 24.79 10.36
N CYS A 20 55.76 23.87 11.26
CA CYS A 20 54.75 22.84 11.09
C CYS A 20 53.35 23.31 11.50
N ALA A 21 53.21 24.34 12.36
CA ALA A 21 51.94 24.87 12.79
C ALA A 21 51.22 25.71 11.71
N ARG A 22 51.86 26.02 10.58
CA ARG A 22 51.22 26.78 9.49
C ARG A 22 50.62 25.93 8.36
N ARG A 23 50.57 24.61 8.47
CA ARG A 23 50.01 23.73 7.43
C ARG A 23 48.88 22.80 7.86
N SER A 24 48.37 22.94 9.05
CA SER A 24 47.11 22.32 9.42
C SER A 24 46.02 23.40 9.65
N SER A 25 45.79 24.26 8.66
CA SER A 25 44.45 24.79 8.50
C SER A 25 43.58 23.59 8.14
N LEU A 26 42.94 23.02 9.15
CA LEU A 26 41.72 22.27 8.95
C LEU A 26 40.78 23.17 8.15
N HIS A 27 40.83 23.05 6.82
CA HIS A 27 39.68 23.34 6.01
C HIS A 27 38.59 22.37 6.52
N THR A 28 37.91 22.73 7.59
CA THR A 28 36.50 22.47 7.68
C THR A 28 35.93 23.18 6.44
N THR A 29 35.94 22.52 5.31
CA THR A 29 34.94 22.75 4.31
C THR A 29 33.64 22.61 5.08
N ARG A 30 33.09 23.77 5.56
CA ARG A 30 31.65 23.86 5.68
C ARG A 30 31.19 23.32 4.33
N ARG A 31 30.74 22.03 4.30
CA ARG A 31 29.87 21.56 3.25
C ARG A 31 28.86 22.71 3.13
N ARG A 32 28.91 23.44 2.00
CA ARG A 32 27.74 24.23 1.60
C ARG A 32 26.59 23.27 1.87
N PRO A 33 25.51 23.69 2.57
CA PRO A 33 24.34 22.84 2.64
C PRO A 33 24.16 22.40 1.19
N SER A 34 24.31 21.10 0.91
CA SER A 34 23.91 20.56 -0.39
C SER A 34 22.55 21.17 -0.61
N GLU A 35 22.31 21.83 -1.73
CA GLU A 35 21.00 22.36 -2.07
C GLU A 35 20.01 21.28 -1.70
N GLN A 36 19.41 21.44 -0.55
CA GLN A 36 18.55 20.40 0.00
C GLN A 36 17.35 20.47 -0.91
N GLN A 37 17.22 19.47 -1.79
CA GLN A 37 16.12 19.39 -2.75
C GLN A 37 14.82 19.74 -2.02
N SER A 38 14.04 20.65 -2.57
CA SER A 38 12.77 21.03 -1.95
C SER A 38 11.86 19.81 -1.88
N VAL A 39 10.99 19.76 -0.87
CA VAL A 39 10.05 18.65 -0.75
C VAL A 39 9.13 18.55 -1.98
N LEU A 40 8.79 19.67 -2.62
CA LEU A 40 8.01 19.65 -3.85
C LEU A 40 8.80 19.01 -5.01
N ALA A 41 10.07 19.37 -5.18
CA ALA A 41 10.93 18.78 -6.20
C ALA A 41 11.12 17.26 -5.96
N LEU A 42 11.22 16.83 -4.69
CA LEU A 42 11.24 15.41 -4.33
C LEU A 42 9.94 14.70 -4.75
N LEU A 43 8.77 15.31 -4.49
CA LEU A 43 7.48 14.74 -4.87
C LEU A 43 7.33 14.66 -6.40
N GLU A 44 7.82 15.66 -7.13
CA GLU A 44 7.86 15.68 -8.60
C GLU A 44 8.77 14.57 -9.16
N GLU A 45 9.98 14.44 -8.65
CA GLU A 45 10.95 13.41 -9.06
C GLU A 45 10.42 11.98 -8.83
N ARG A 46 9.68 11.79 -7.74
CA ARG A 46 9.04 10.51 -7.45
C ARG A 46 7.79 10.23 -8.30
N GLY A 47 7.26 11.24 -8.99
CA GLY A 47 6.09 11.10 -9.84
C GLY A 47 4.75 11.23 -9.11
N TYR A 48 4.72 11.86 -7.93
CA TYR A 48 3.47 12.12 -7.20
C TYR A 48 2.68 13.29 -7.77
N VAL A 49 3.32 14.24 -8.43
CA VAL A 49 2.68 15.46 -8.91
C VAL A 49 2.10 15.24 -10.31
N ASN A 50 0.77 15.23 -10.41
CA ASN A 50 0.07 15.21 -11.68
C ASN A 50 -0.28 16.64 -12.12
N GLN A 51 -0.94 17.41 -11.25
CA GLN A 51 -1.25 18.82 -11.49
C GLN A 51 -1.17 19.60 -10.16
N ILE A 52 -0.77 20.86 -10.27
CA ILE A 52 -0.84 21.83 -9.18
C ILE A 52 -1.95 22.83 -9.50
N ALA A 53 -2.90 22.98 -8.58
CA ALA A 53 -3.90 24.04 -8.62
C ALA A 53 -3.35 25.24 -7.85
N GLY A 54 -3.03 26.30 -8.57
CA GLY A 54 -2.29 27.47 -8.10
C GLY A 54 -0.94 27.60 -8.80
N ASP A 55 -0.10 28.53 -8.33
CA ASP A 55 1.24 28.73 -8.89
C ASP A 55 2.26 27.75 -8.27
N ARG A 56 2.93 26.96 -9.11
CA ARG A 56 3.94 25.97 -8.69
C ARG A 56 5.10 26.60 -7.94
N ASN A 57 5.59 27.76 -8.43
CA ASN A 57 6.75 28.42 -7.82
C ASN A 57 6.39 29.05 -6.48
N ALA A 58 5.18 29.61 -6.37
CA ALA A 58 4.66 30.12 -5.10
C ALA A 58 4.53 28.98 -4.07
N LEU A 59 4.04 27.79 -4.47
CA LEU A 59 3.97 26.61 -3.60
C LEU A 59 5.37 26.18 -3.14
N ASP A 60 6.34 26.09 -4.05
CA ASP A 60 7.70 25.68 -3.71
C ASP A 60 8.38 26.66 -2.73
N LEU A 61 8.28 27.97 -3.00
CA LEU A 61 8.77 29.02 -2.11
C LEU A 61 8.08 28.97 -0.73
N LEU A 62 6.78 28.72 -0.70
CA LEU A 62 6.01 28.61 0.53
C LEU A 62 6.52 27.47 1.39
N LEU A 63 6.74 26.28 0.80
CA LEU A 63 7.23 25.08 1.48
C LEU A 63 8.66 25.23 2.02
N GLN A 64 9.49 26.01 1.34
CA GLN A 64 10.85 26.31 1.80
C GLN A 64 10.85 27.31 2.97
N ARG A 65 9.92 28.26 2.98
CA ARG A 65 9.89 29.35 3.97
C ARG A 65 9.24 28.96 5.29
N ARG A 66 8.19 28.13 5.27
CA ARG A 66 7.46 27.76 6.48
C ARG A 66 6.81 26.38 6.42
N LYS A 67 6.43 25.87 7.57
CA LYS A 67 5.62 24.65 7.63
C LYS A 67 4.16 25.00 7.32
N VAL A 68 3.55 24.19 6.47
CA VAL A 68 2.21 24.39 5.89
C VAL A 68 1.32 23.23 6.29
N GLY A 69 0.03 23.47 6.40
CA GLY A 69 -0.97 22.42 6.61
C GLY A 69 -1.46 21.82 5.27
N PHE A 70 -1.51 20.48 5.23
CA PHE A 70 -2.00 19.71 4.09
C PHE A 70 -3.11 18.77 4.52
N TYR A 71 -4.02 18.43 3.61
CA TYR A 71 -4.98 17.35 3.87
C TYR A 71 -5.28 16.50 2.63
N ALA A 72 -5.69 15.28 2.88
CA ALA A 72 -6.33 14.41 1.91
C ALA A 72 -7.59 13.79 2.51
N GLY A 73 -8.70 13.84 1.78
CA GLY A 73 -9.99 13.29 2.19
C GLY A 73 -10.22 11.90 1.57
N ILE A 74 -10.85 11.02 2.34
CA ILE A 74 -11.26 9.68 1.91
C ILE A 74 -12.67 9.40 2.42
N ASP A 75 -13.61 9.15 1.49
CA ASP A 75 -14.97 8.73 1.84
C ASP A 75 -15.02 7.22 2.12
N PRO A 76 -15.57 6.77 3.26
CA PRO A 76 -15.68 5.36 3.62
C PRO A 76 -16.81 4.63 2.85
N THR A 77 -16.69 4.62 1.52
CA THR A 77 -17.67 4.00 0.61
C THR A 77 -17.38 2.52 0.30
N ALA A 78 -16.38 1.94 0.95
CA ALA A 78 -15.98 0.56 0.84
C ALA A 78 -15.48 0.05 2.21
N PRO A 79 -15.42 -1.27 2.44
CA PRO A 79 -15.04 -1.84 3.75
C PRO A 79 -13.57 -1.62 4.11
N SER A 80 -12.73 -1.24 3.16
CA SER A 80 -11.29 -1.07 3.37
C SER A 80 -10.68 -0.03 2.43
N LEU A 81 -9.51 0.45 2.82
CA LEU A 81 -8.58 1.12 1.91
C LEU A 81 -8.05 0.12 0.87
N HIS A 82 -7.66 0.61 -0.29
CA HIS A 82 -6.99 -0.16 -1.34
C HIS A 82 -5.71 0.55 -1.79
N LEU A 83 -4.87 -0.12 -2.59
CA LEU A 83 -3.58 0.41 -3.04
C LEU A 83 -3.66 1.81 -3.67
N GLY A 84 -4.77 2.16 -4.34
CA GLY A 84 -4.96 3.50 -4.90
C GLY A 84 -5.01 4.61 -3.86
N HIS A 85 -5.51 4.33 -2.65
CA HIS A 85 -5.54 5.30 -1.55
C HIS A 85 -4.15 5.56 -0.96
N LEU A 86 -3.18 4.64 -1.15
CA LEU A 86 -1.81 4.88 -0.68
C LEU A 86 -1.15 6.07 -1.39
N LEU A 87 -1.52 6.38 -2.64
CA LEU A 87 -0.85 7.45 -3.39
C LEU A 87 -0.97 8.82 -2.70
N PRO A 88 -2.18 9.36 -2.44
CA PRO A 88 -2.31 10.61 -1.70
C PRO A 88 -1.78 10.50 -0.26
N LEU A 89 -1.91 9.34 0.38
CA LEU A 89 -1.36 9.13 1.72
C LEU A 89 0.17 9.15 1.73
N MET A 90 0.84 8.59 0.73
CA MET A 90 2.31 8.68 0.59
C MET A 90 2.79 10.12 0.48
N VAL A 91 2.06 10.99 -0.24
CA VAL A 91 2.38 12.43 -0.26
C VAL A 91 2.28 13.03 1.13
N LEU A 92 1.19 12.72 1.90
CA LEU A 92 1.07 13.16 3.28
C LEU A 92 2.20 12.62 4.17
N PHE A 93 2.61 11.36 4.00
CA PHE A 93 3.71 10.78 4.76
C PHE A 93 5.04 11.47 4.47
N TRP A 94 5.34 11.78 3.21
CA TRP A 94 6.52 12.55 2.84
C TRP A 94 6.52 13.95 3.47
N LEU A 95 5.39 14.66 3.37
CA LEU A 95 5.23 16.00 3.97
C LEU A 95 5.36 15.97 5.50
N TYR A 96 4.80 14.96 6.14
CA TYR A 96 4.95 14.73 7.58
C TYR A 96 6.42 14.54 7.99
N HIS A 97 7.17 13.72 7.24
CA HIS A 97 8.59 13.51 7.48
C HIS A 97 9.47 14.75 7.18
N HIS A 98 8.94 15.72 6.43
CA HIS A 98 9.56 17.03 6.22
C HIS A 98 9.06 18.11 7.18
N GLY A 99 8.32 17.74 8.24
CA GLY A 99 7.92 18.63 9.31
C GLY A 99 6.65 19.44 9.04
N HIS A 100 5.88 19.14 7.99
CA HIS A 100 4.62 19.80 7.70
C HIS A 100 3.48 19.23 8.57
N ARG A 101 2.44 20.06 8.79
CA ARG A 101 1.18 19.57 9.37
C ARG A 101 0.40 18.81 8.30
N VAL A 102 -0.14 17.66 8.65
CA VAL A 102 -0.90 16.82 7.71
C VAL A 102 -2.18 16.30 8.36
N VAL A 103 -3.25 16.28 7.59
CA VAL A 103 -4.57 15.80 8.02
C VAL A 103 -5.02 14.69 7.06
N SER A 104 -5.33 13.52 7.62
CA SER A 104 -6.13 12.51 6.93
C SER A 104 -7.59 12.72 7.34
N LEU A 105 -8.44 13.16 6.40
CA LEU A 105 -9.84 13.43 6.65
C LEU A 105 -10.68 12.21 6.23
N VAL A 106 -11.49 11.68 7.14
CA VAL A 106 -12.48 10.66 6.81
C VAL A 106 -13.83 11.33 6.61
N GLY A 107 -14.44 11.07 5.46
CA GLY A 107 -15.73 11.63 5.06
C GLY A 107 -16.93 10.95 5.69
N GLY A 108 -17.07 10.99 7.03
CA GLY A 108 -18.18 10.35 7.74
C GLY A 108 -19.55 10.95 7.41
N ALA A 109 -19.60 12.23 7.04
CA ALA A 109 -20.84 12.88 6.56
C ALA A 109 -20.94 12.85 5.02
N THR A 110 -19.84 13.19 4.31
CA THR A 110 -19.83 13.28 2.84
C THR A 110 -20.06 11.94 2.15
N ALA A 111 -19.66 10.83 2.75
CA ALA A 111 -19.92 9.50 2.21
C ALA A 111 -21.42 9.18 2.05
N LYS A 112 -22.28 9.80 2.87
CA LYS A 112 -23.75 9.64 2.78
C LYS A 112 -24.33 10.36 1.57
N VAL A 113 -23.63 11.35 1.03
CA VAL A 113 -24.00 12.13 -0.16
C VAL A 113 -23.44 11.50 -1.43
N GLY A 114 -22.17 11.14 -1.41
CA GLY A 114 -21.46 10.46 -2.48
C GLY A 114 -20.81 11.39 -3.52
N ASP A 115 -19.48 11.27 -3.66
CA ASP A 115 -18.71 12.01 -4.65
C ASP A 115 -19.01 11.52 -6.08
N PRO A 116 -19.46 12.39 -7.01
CA PRO A 116 -19.67 12.05 -8.41
C PRO A 116 -18.39 12.00 -9.24
N SER A 117 -17.25 12.45 -8.73
CA SER A 117 -15.99 12.57 -9.48
C SER A 117 -15.55 11.27 -10.11
N GLY A 118 -15.20 11.32 -11.41
CA GLY A 118 -14.70 10.16 -12.15
C GLY A 118 -15.74 9.05 -12.43
N ARG A 119 -17.05 9.35 -12.29
CA ARG A 119 -18.16 8.39 -12.49
C ARG A 119 -19.19 8.90 -13.47
N LEU A 120 -19.75 7.98 -14.24
CA LEU A 120 -20.91 8.24 -15.12
C LEU A 120 -22.24 7.77 -14.50
N THR A 121 -22.18 6.85 -13.53
CA THR A 121 -23.34 6.29 -12.83
C THR A 121 -23.34 6.66 -11.35
N SER A 122 -24.53 6.93 -10.82
CA SER A 122 -24.74 7.22 -9.41
C SER A 122 -24.40 6.01 -8.54
N ARG A 123 -24.01 6.27 -7.29
CA ARG A 123 -23.79 5.19 -6.32
C ARG A 123 -25.12 4.62 -5.85
N ALA A 124 -25.17 3.32 -5.63
CA ALA A 124 -26.30 2.72 -4.92
C ALA A 124 -26.33 3.26 -3.48
N THR A 125 -27.54 3.47 -2.97
CA THR A 125 -27.74 3.86 -1.58
C THR A 125 -27.25 2.75 -0.66
N THR A 126 -26.39 3.10 0.27
CA THR A 126 -25.82 2.16 1.26
C THR A 126 -26.55 2.36 2.59
N ALA A 127 -26.86 1.29 3.29
CA ALA A 127 -27.49 1.35 4.60
C ALA A 127 -26.57 2.04 5.64
N GLU A 128 -27.14 2.68 6.64
CA GLU A 128 -26.39 3.51 7.59
C GLU A 128 -25.42 2.70 8.46
N ASP A 129 -25.81 1.50 8.86
CA ASP A 129 -24.97 0.56 9.61
C ASP A 129 -23.73 0.12 8.82
N VAL A 130 -23.84 -0.03 7.49
CA VAL A 130 -22.72 -0.32 6.60
C VAL A 130 -21.78 0.89 6.51
N HIS A 131 -22.30 2.11 6.44
CA HIS A 131 -21.50 3.33 6.47
C HIS A 131 -20.68 3.44 7.77
N ASP A 132 -21.32 3.21 8.91
CA ASP A 132 -20.66 3.26 10.21
C ASP A 132 -19.58 2.17 10.35
N THR A 133 -19.86 0.99 9.83
CA THR A 133 -18.89 -0.12 9.82
C THR A 133 -17.68 0.22 8.95
N ASN A 134 -17.91 0.71 7.73
CA ASN A 134 -16.86 1.13 6.83
C ASN A 134 -16.02 2.28 7.43
N PHE A 135 -16.69 3.26 8.05
CA PHE A 135 -16.01 4.37 8.73
C PHE A 135 -15.05 3.86 9.81
N ARG A 136 -15.55 3.03 10.74
CA ARG A 136 -14.71 2.47 11.83
C ARG A 136 -13.54 1.66 11.30
N SER A 137 -13.78 0.88 10.26
CA SER A 137 -12.73 0.08 9.61
C SER A 137 -11.66 0.97 8.99
N MET A 138 -12.03 1.99 8.20
CA MET A 138 -11.07 2.90 7.57
C MET A 138 -10.32 3.77 8.56
N ASP A 139 -10.99 4.29 9.59
CA ASP A 139 -10.38 5.07 10.66
C ASP A 139 -9.28 4.26 11.37
N ALA A 140 -9.59 3.03 11.76
CA ALA A 140 -8.61 2.12 12.37
C ALA A 140 -7.46 1.76 11.42
N GLN A 141 -7.73 1.56 10.11
CA GLN A 141 -6.70 1.29 9.11
C GLN A 141 -5.77 2.50 8.93
N LEU A 142 -6.30 3.72 8.85
CA LEU A 142 -5.51 4.94 8.77
C LEU A 142 -4.62 5.13 10.02
N GLY A 143 -5.15 4.87 11.22
CA GLY A 143 -4.37 4.90 12.45
C GLY A 143 -3.17 3.94 12.43
N ARG A 144 -3.38 2.70 11.95
CA ARG A 144 -2.29 1.71 11.77
C ARG A 144 -1.29 2.16 10.71
N LEU A 145 -1.75 2.64 9.55
CA LEU A 145 -0.88 3.13 8.48
C LEU A 145 0.01 4.28 8.95
N TRP A 146 -0.52 5.24 9.70
CA TRP A 146 0.25 6.34 10.26
C TRP A 146 1.31 5.86 11.27
N THR A 147 0.95 4.90 12.12
CA THR A 147 1.90 4.29 13.05
C THR A 147 3.06 3.63 12.30
N ASN A 148 2.73 2.84 11.29
CA ASN A 148 3.72 2.17 10.46
C ASN A 148 4.54 3.16 9.64
N ALA A 149 3.93 4.17 9.00
CA ALA A 149 4.62 5.18 8.20
C ALA A 149 5.66 5.96 9.01
N LYS A 150 5.36 6.25 10.27
CA LYS A 150 6.31 6.89 11.19
C LYS A 150 7.54 6.02 11.44
N LEU A 151 7.32 4.74 11.78
CA LEU A 151 8.42 3.79 12.04
C LEU A 151 9.21 3.49 10.78
N TYR A 152 8.51 3.32 9.68
CA TYR A 152 9.06 3.05 8.35
C TYR A 152 9.96 4.21 7.88
N GLY A 153 9.49 5.46 8.03
CA GLY A 153 10.30 6.63 7.69
C GLY A 153 11.57 6.74 8.55
N GLN A 154 11.49 6.44 9.84
CA GLN A 154 12.67 6.41 10.72
C GLN A 154 13.70 5.38 10.27
N ARG A 155 13.27 4.21 9.81
CA ARG A 155 14.16 3.19 9.24
C ARG A 155 14.88 3.70 7.98
N HIS A 156 14.23 4.57 7.21
CA HIS A 156 14.82 5.21 6.02
C HIS A 156 15.56 6.51 6.30
N GLY A 157 15.88 6.81 7.56
CA GLY A 157 16.74 7.91 7.95
C GLY A 157 16.03 9.24 8.24
N HIS A 158 14.69 9.26 8.28
CA HIS A 158 13.96 10.46 8.68
C HIS A 158 14.06 10.66 10.21
N ALA A 159 14.62 11.82 10.62
CA ALA A 159 14.86 12.12 12.02
C ALA A 159 13.57 12.33 12.80
N LYS A 160 13.51 11.80 14.03
CA LYS A 160 12.33 11.94 14.92
C LYS A 160 12.01 13.39 15.25
N ASP A 161 13.03 14.21 15.40
CA ASP A 161 12.90 15.61 15.86
C ASP A 161 12.42 16.57 14.76
N LEU A 162 12.37 16.10 13.51
CA LEU A 162 11.93 16.87 12.34
C LEU A 162 10.52 16.53 11.88
N LEU A 163 9.83 15.62 12.57
CA LEU A 163 8.50 15.18 12.19
C LEU A 163 7.47 16.31 12.33
N GLY A 164 6.52 16.34 11.42
CA GLY A 164 5.38 17.24 11.45
C GLY A 164 4.34 16.86 12.50
N ARG A 165 3.17 17.49 12.39
CA ARG A 165 1.99 17.14 13.18
C ARG A 165 1.02 16.38 12.28
N MET A 166 0.55 15.21 12.72
CA MET A 166 -0.46 14.41 12.03
C MET A 166 -1.77 14.40 12.81
N GLU A 167 -2.87 14.54 12.10
CA GLU A 167 -4.22 14.46 12.65
C GLU A 167 -5.09 13.57 11.77
N LEU A 168 -5.95 12.80 12.41
CA LEU A 168 -7.00 12.01 11.78
C LEU A 168 -8.34 12.64 12.19
N LEU A 169 -9.07 13.20 11.23
CA LEU A 169 -10.29 13.95 11.46
C LEU A 169 -11.48 13.30 10.76
N ASN A 170 -12.68 13.54 11.29
CA ASN A 170 -13.95 13.13 10.71
C ASN A 170 -14.81 14.37 10.43
N ASN A 171 -15.19 14.58 9.16
CA ASN A 171 -15.99 15.74 8.79
C ASN A 171 -17.42 15.73 9.38
N ALA A 172 -17.92 14.59 9.85
CA ALA A 172 -19.18 14.52 10.57
C ALA A 172 -19.18 15.40 11.85
N ALA A 173 -18.00 15.69 12.43
CA ALA A 173 -17.88 16.51 13.63
C ALA A 173 -18.37 17.96 13.40
N TRP A 174 -18.25 18.49 12.21
CA TRP A 174 -18.70 19.85 11.88
C TRP A 174 -19.85 19.88 10.89
N LEU A 175 -19.92 18.98 9.91
CA LEU A 175 -21.00 18.98 8.91
C LEU A 175 -22.36 18.63 9.53
N ASN A 176 -22.41 17.73 10.52
CA ASN A 176 -23.67 17.38 11.20
C ASN A 176 -24.25 18.52 12.05
N GLN A 177 -23.42 19.52 12.39
CA GLN A 177 -23.84 20.68 13.18
C GLN A 177 -24.05 21.93 12.32
N LEU A 178 -23.77 21.83 11.00
CA LEU A 178 -23.83 22.96 10.11
C LEU A 178 -25.26 23.37 9.80
N ASN A 179 -25.59 24.63 10.10
CA ASN A 179 -26.89 25.19 9.74
C ASN A 179 -26.97 25.38 8.23
N ILE A 180 -28.03 24.87 7.62
CA ILE A 180 -28.19 24.91 6.15
C ILE A 180 -28.27 26.36 5.60
N LEU A 181 -28.85 27.28 6.36
CA LEU A 181 -28.95 28.70 5.92
C LEU A 181 -27.60 29.38 5.97
N ASP A 182 -26.79 29.10 7.02
CA ASP A 182 -25.42 29.61 7.11
C ASP A 182 -24.55 29.04 5.99
N PHE A 183 -24.68 27.75 5.71
CA PHE A 183 -23.99 27.11 4.59
C PHE A 183 -24.36 27.75 3.25
N LEU A 184 -25.65 27.91 2.96
CA LEU A 184 -26.12 28.53 1.72
C LEU A 184 -25.68 29.99 1.60
N LYS A 185 -25.69 30.75 2.70
CA LYS A 185 -25.22 32.13 2.71
C LYS A 185 -23.71 32.22 2.47
N MET A 186 -22.91 31.43 3.17
CA MET A 186 -21.46 31.53 3.08
C MET A 186 -20.92 30.90 1.80
N MET A 187 -21.42 29.74 1.40
CA MET A 187 -20.96 29.02 0.22
C MET A 187 -21.72 29.39 -1.05
N GLY A 188 -23.06 29.56 -0.93
CA GLY A 188 -23.93 29.78 -2.08
C GLY A 188 -23.66 31.11 -2.79
N ASP A 189 -23.42 32.17 -2.05
CA ASP A 189 -23.13 33.50 -2.65
C ASP A 189 -21.84 33.53 -3.47
N GLY A 190 -20.84 32.73 -3.08
CA GLY A 190 -19.54 32.63 -3.77
C GLY A 190 -19.52 31.69 -4.97
N MET A 191 -20.44 30.73 -5.00
CA MET A 191 -20.44 29.65 -5.99
C MET A 191 -21.39 29.95 -7.15
N ARG A 192 -20.84 30.28 -8.31
CA ARG A 192 -21.63 30.62 -9.48
C ARG A 192 -22.15 29.38 -10.19
N LEU A 193 -23.47 29.27 -10.32
CA LEU A 193 -24.15 28.11 -10.91
C LEU A 193 -23.62 27.79 -12.32
N GLY A 194 -23.40 28.81 -13.17
CA GLY A 194 -22.83 28.62 -14.50
C GLY A 194 -21.45 27.95 -14.49
N ALA A 195 -20.57 28.32 -13.55
CA ALA A 195 -19.26 27.68 -13.38
C ALA A 195 -19.39 26.23 -12.87
N MET A 196 -20.35 25.96 -12.00
CA MET A 196 -20.62 24.61 -11.51
C MET A 196 -21.16 23.69 -12.63
N LEU A 197 -22.11 24.16 -13.42
CA LEU A 197 -22.68 23.44 -14.57
C LEU A 197 -21.64 23.22 -15.69
N GLY A 198 -20.70 24.15 -15.85
CA GLY A 198 -19.64 24.07 -16.85
C GLY A 198 -18.54 23.05 -16.55
N ARG A 199 -18.50 22.43 -15.37
CA ARG A 199 -17.48 21.44 -15.01
C ARG A 199 -17.60 20.17 -15.83
N ASP A 200 -16.47 19.60 -16.25
CA ASP A 200 -16.44 18.39 -17.08
C ASP A 200 -17.14 17.20 -16.42
N THR A 201 -16.98 17.02 -15.10
CA THR A 201 -17.69 15.97 -14.33
C THR A 201 -19.21 16.12 -14.47
N VAL A 202 -19.72 17.35 -14.34
CA VAL A 202 -21.15 17.63 -14.45
C VAL A 202 -21.64 17.39 -15.87
N ARG A 203 -20.97 18.01 -16.86
CA ARG A 203 -21.33 17.82 -18.28
C ARG A 203 -21.28 16.36 -18.70
N ASN A 204 -20.18 15.66 -18.42
CA ASN A 204 -20.03 14.26 -18.80
C ASN A 204 -21.11 13.38 -18.17
N LYS A 205 -21.48 13.62 -16.90
CA LYS A 205 -22.49 12.82 -16.22
C LYS A 205 -23.90 13.14 -16.74
N MET A 206 -24.18 14.40 -17.04
CA MET A 206 -25.46 14.81 -17.62
C MET A 206 -25.67 14.35 -19.06
N GLU A 207 -24.59 14.34 -19.88
CA GLU A 207 -24.66 13.99 -21.31
C GLU A 207 -24.49 12.49 -21.58
N LYS A 208 -23.62 11.83 -20.83
CA LYS A 208 -23.17 10.44 -21.10
C LYS A 208 -23.51 9.45 -19.98
N GLY A 209 -23.98 9.94 -18.82
CA GLY A 209 -24.30 9.15 -17.66
C GLY A 209 -25.80 9.00 -17.41
N ASP A 210 -26.12 8.62 -16.17
CA ASP A 210 -27.49 8.48 -15.66
C ASP A 210 -28.12 9.80 -15.17
N GLY A 211 -27.47 10.93 -15.45
CA GLY A 211 -27.80 12.24 -14.91
C GLY A 211 -27.10 12.52 -13.57
N MET A 212 -27.47 13.61 -12.91
CA MET A 212 -26.85 14.03 -11.65
C MET A 212 -27.94 14.47 -10.66
N SER A 213 -27.93 13.87 -9.48
CA SER A 213 -28.82 14.31 -8.40
C SER A 213 -28.35 15.65 -7.83
N PHE A 214 -29.26 16.38 -7.16
CA PHE A 214 -28.90 17.62 -6.47
C PHE A 214 -27.83 17.38 -5.40
N ALA A 215 -27.91 16.26 -4.69
CA ALA A 215 -26.91 15.86 -3.70
C ALA A 215 -25.50 15.71 -4.30
N GLU A 216 -25.37 14.98 -5.41
CA GLU A 216 -24.12 14.83 -6.14
C GLU A 216 -23.62 16.16 -6.71
N PHE A 217 -24.53 17.00 -7.22
CA PHE A 217 -24.18 18.33 -7.74
C PHE A 217 -23.61 19.25 -6.65
N THR A 218 -24.12 19.15 -5.42
CA THR A 218 -23.68 19.95 -4.29
C THR A 218 -22.50 19.34 -3.51
N TYR A 219 -22.12 18.10 -3.78
CA TYR A 219 -20.99 17.43 -3.10
C TYR A 219 -19.70 18.29 -3.06
N PRO A 220 -19.24 18.93 -4.16
CA PRO A 220 -18.05 19.76 -4.14
C PRO A 220 -18.13 20.93 -3.14
N LEU A 221 -19.34 21.40 -2.80
CA LEU A 221 -19.51 22.46 -1.80
C LEU A 221 -19.28 21.94 -0.38
N LEU A 222 -19.65 20.69 -0.09
CA LEU A 222 -19.39 20.05 1.21
C LEU A 222 -17.88 19.84 1.39
N GLN A 223 -17.19 19.36 0.37
CA GLN A 223 -15.72 19.22 0.37
C GLN A 223 -15.01 20.58 0.49
N ALA A 224 -15.57 21.63 -0.14
CA ALA A 224 -15.05 23.00 0.00
C ALA A 224 -15.26 23.55 1.42
N TRP A 225 -16.39 23.21 2.07
CA TRP A 225 -16.63 23.54 3.48
C TRP A 225 -15.65 22.83 4.41
N ASP A 226 -15.37 21.55 4.17
CA ASP A 226 -14.35 20.81 4.92
C ASP A 226 -13.00 21.53 4.86
N TRP A 227 -12.60 21.96 3.65
CA TRP A 227 -11.36 22.71 3.49
C TRP A 227 -11.40 24.06 4.22
N TRP A 228 -12.47 24.84 4.05
CA TRP A 228 -12.65 26.10 4.77
C TRP A 228 -12.55 25.91 6.28
N HIS A 229 -13.22 24.91 6.84
CA HIS A 229 -13.19 24.60 8.26
C HIS A 229 -11.75 24.36 8.74
N MET A 230 -11.03 23.45 8.10
CA MET A 230 -9.64 23.12 8.43
C MET A 230 -8.67 24.25 8.11
N TYR A 231 -8.93 25.04 7.07
CA TYR A 231 -8.13 26.22 6.74
C TYR A 231 -8.19 27.23 7.88
N ARG A 232 -9.40 27.53 8.36
CA ARG A 232 -9.63 28.52 9.42
C ARG A 232 -9.15 28.03 10.77
N GLN A 233 -9.46 26.80 11.17
CA GLN A 233 -9.17 26.27 12.50
C GLN A 233 -7.73 25.75 12.62
N ASP A 234 -7.24 25.16 11.57
CA ASP A 234 -6.06 24.30 11.59
C ASP A 234 -4.93 24.78 10.68
N GLY A 235 -5.13 25.85 9.91
CA GLY A 235 -4.15 26.39 8.98
C GLY A 235 -3.83 25.42 7.84
N VAL A 236 -4.80 24.58 7.44
CA VAL A 236 -4.66 23.65 6.31
C VAL A 236 -4.81 24.41 5.00
N GLN A 237 -3.68 24.66 4.35
CA GLN A 237 -3.59 25.53 3.17
C GLN A 237 -3.61 24.76 1.84
N VAL A 238 -3.23 23.46 1.85
CA VAL A 238 -3.09 22.69 0.61
C VAL A 238 -3.94 21.42 0.67
N GLN A 239 -4.75 21.21 -0.36
CA GLN A 239 -5.50 19.97 -0.57
C GLN A 239 -4.76 19.03 -1.50
N ILE A 240 -4.71 17.74 -1.13
CA ILE A 240 -4.19 16.65 -1.96
C ILE A 240 -5.36 15.75 -2.37
N GLY A 241 -5.44 15.42 -3.65
CA GLY A 241 -6.47 14.51 -4.17
C GLY A 241 -5.97 13.67 -5.35
N GLY A 242 -6.76 12.70 -5.80
CA GLY A 242 -6.55 12.05 -7.09
C GLY A 242 -6.76 13.03 -8.26
N SER A 243 -6.32 12.68 -9.46
CA SER A 243 -6.52 13.52 -10.65
C SER A 243 -7.98 13.80 -10.97
N ASP A 244 -8.89 12.91 -10.57
CA ASP A 244 -10.34 13.08 -10.65
C ASP A 244 -10.89 14.15 -9.69
N GLN A 245 -10.13 14.52 -8.65
CA GLN A 245 -10.49 15.53 -7.66
C GLN A 245 -10.16 16.97 -8.07
N TYR A 246 -9.49 17.18 -9.21
CA TYR A 246 -9.04 18.53 -9.62
C TYR A 246 -10.16 19.58 -9.62
N GLY A 247 -11.34 19.22 -10.14
CA GLY A 247 -12.50 20.12 -10.17
C GLY A 247 -13.03 20.47 -8.77
N ASN A 248 -13.04 19.51 -7.83
CA ASN A 248 -13.43 19.75 -6.44
C ASN A 248 -12.39 20.62 -5.71
N ILE A 249 -11.11 20.40 -5.99
CA ILE A 249 -10.00 21.22 -5.46
C ILE A 249 -10.15 22.68 -5.88
N ILE A 250 -10.39 22.94 -7.16
CA ILE A 250 -10.61 24.32 -7.67
C ILE A 250 -11.83 24.95 -6.97
N ALA A 251 -12.93 24.20 -6.84
CA ALA A 251 -14.10 24.70 -6.12
C ALA A 251 -13.79 25.06 -4.65
N GLY A 252 -12.99 24.23 -3.99
CA GLY A 252 -12.53 24.50 -2.62
C GLY A 252 -11.67 25.74 -2.53
N MET A 253 -10.73 25.93 -3.47
CA MET A 253 -9.89 27.14 -3.53
C MET A 253 -10.74 28.40 -3.71
N ASP A 254 -11.70 28.37 -4.62
CA ASP A 254 -12.57 29.52 -4.88
C ASP A 254 -13.45 29.83 -3.65
N ALA A 255 -13.97 28.81 -2.99
CA ALA A 255 -14.76 28.94 -1.76
C ALA A 255 -13.95 29.55 -0.63
N VAL A 256 -12.76 29.01 -0.34
CA VAL A 256 -11.87 29.54 0.72
C VAL A 256 -11.52 31.01 0.46
N LYS A 257 -11.17 31.37 -0.79
CA LYS A 257 -10.90 32.75 -1.18
C LYS A 257 -12.10 33.64 -0.95
N PHE A 258 -13.26 33.23 -1.44
CA PHE A 258 -14.49 34.02 -1.32
C PHE A 258 -14.86 34.28 0.14
N ILE A 259 -14.88 33.22 0.96
CA ILE A 259 -15.27 33.34 2.37
C ILE A 259 -14.25 34.17 3.13
N ALA A 260 -12.94 33.99 2.91
CA ALA A 260 -11.90 34.78 3.54
C ALA A 260 -12.05 36.27 3.22
N GLN A 261 -12.35 36.63 1.97
CA GLN A 261 -12.60 38.01 1.57
C GLN A 261 -13.88 38.60 2.14
N THR A 262 -14.96 37.79 2.20
CA THR A 262 -16.27 38.22 2.71
C THR A 262 -16.27 38.36 4.23
N SER A 263 -15.53 37.50 4.95
CA SER A 263 -15.39 37.58 6.42
C SER A 263 -14.55 38.77 6.88
N ASN A 264 -13.84 39.43 5.96
CA ASN A 264 -13.03 40.61 6.20
C ASN A 264 -11.99 40.44 7.36
N GLU A 265 -11.48 39.23 7.55
CA GLU A 265 -10.47 38.95 8.56
C GLU A 265 -9.09 39.41 8.06
N SER A 266 -8.52 40.43 8.70
CA SER A 266 -7.23 41.05 8.34
C SER A 266 -6.05 40.07 8.33
N ALA A 267 -6.18 38.92 9.01
CA ALA A 267 -5.15 37.89 9.02
C ALA A 267 -4.88 37.29 7.62
N TRP A 268 -5.86 37.30 6.73
CA TRP A 268 -5.76 36.69 5.39
C TRP A 268 -5.72 37.72 4.26
N LEU A 269 -6.05 38.97 4.53
CA LEU A 269 -6.19 40.01 3.52
C LEU A 269 -5.01 40.98 3.53
N ASP A 270 -4.69 41.52 2.36
CA ASP A 270 -3.78 42.68 2.22
C ASP A 270 -4.54 44.01 2.41
N GLY A 271 -3.81 45.11 2.36
CA GLY A 271 -4.39 46.46 2.51
C GLY A 271 -5.41 46.85 1.42
N SER A 272 -5.53 46.07 0.34
CA SER A 272 -6.50 46.27 -0.74
C SER A 272 -7.75 45.38 -0.60
N GLY A 273 -7.83 44.57 0.46
CA GLY A 273 -8.91 43.61 0.68
C GLY A 273 -8.80 42.31 -0.15
N LYS A 274 -7.66 42.08 -0.79
CA LYS A 274 -7.36 40.84 -1.51
C LYS A 274 -6.65 39.85 -0.60
N MET A 275 -6.88 38.57 -0.84
CA MET A 275 -6.17 37.52 -0.13
C MET A 275 -4.68 37.56 -0.41
N ARG A 276 -3.85 37.55 0.63
CA ARG A 276 -2.39 37.60 0.54
C ARG A 276 -1.85 36.33 -0.14
N GLU A 277 -0.80 36.46 -0.93
CA GLU A 277 -0.18 35.36 -1.68
C GLU A 277 0.31 34.23 -0.76
N ASP A 278 0.89 34.56 0.40
CA ASP A 278 1.46 33.59 1.32
C ASP A 278 0.42 32.72 2.02
N VAL A 279 -0.86 33.08 1.99
CA VAL A 279 -1.97 32.34 2.60
C VAL A 279 -2.96 31.77 1.57
N MET A 280 -2.71 31.98 0.27
CA MET A 280 -3.57 31.47 -0.80
C MET A 280 -3.73 29.94 -0.69
N PRO A 281 -4.97 29.42 -0.75
CA PRO A 281 -5.20 27.98 -0.85
C PRO A 281 -4.63 27.45 -2.17
N MET A 282 -4.03 26.28 -2.12
CA MET A 282 -3.45 25.60 -3.30
C MET A 282 -3.84 24.12 -3.27
N GLY A 283 -3.74 23.48 -4.43
CA GLY A 283 -4.04 22.06 -4.55
C GLY A 283 -2.95 21.29 -5.28
N LEU A 284 -2.86 20.00 -4.99
CA LEU A 284 -1.97 19.07 -5.66
C LEU A 284 -2.75 17.80 -5.97
N THR A 285 -2.74 17.37 -7.23
CA THR A 285 -3.31 16.08 -7.60
C THR A 285 -2.23 15.04 -7.84
N VAL A 286 -2.50 13.81 -7.38
CA VAL A 286 -1.67 12.65 -7.69
C VAL A 286 -2.21 11.94 -8.94
N PRO A 287 -1.33 11.25 -9.72
CA PRO A 287 -1.76 10.56 -10.93
C PRO A 287 -2.68 9.37 -10.62
N LEU A 288 -3.49 8.99 -11.60
CA LEU A 288 -4.17 7.71 -11.57
C LEU A 288 -3.13 6.58 -11.60
N LEU A 289 -3.30 5.63 -10.72
CA LEU A 289 -2.42 4.47 -10.65
C LEU A 289 -2.82 3.47 -11.75
N THR A 290 -1.99 3.40 -12.79
CA THR A 290 -2.17 2.48 -13.93
C THR A 290 -0.93 1.62 -14.11
N THR A 291 -1.09 0.45 -14.74
CA THR A 291 0.01 -0.35 -15.27
C THR A 291 0.57 0.28 -16.54
N ALA A 292 1.73 -0.17 -17.01
CA ALA A 292 2.30 0.22 -18.30
C ALA A 292 1.37 -0.08 -19.48
N SER A 293 0.50 -1.12 -19.35
CA SER A 293 -0.56 -1.43 -20.33
C SER A 293 -1.78 -0.50 -20.26
N GLY A 294 -1.82 0.46 -19.33
CA GLY A 294 -2.93 1.41 -19.15
C GLY A 294 -4.08 0.90 -18.29
N GLU A 295 -4.01 -0.31 -17.77
CA GLU A 295 -5.02 -0.85 -16.85
C GLU A 295 -4.90 -0.21 -15.46
N LYS A 296 -6.02 -0.05 -14.75
CA LYS A 296 -5.98 0.45 -13.37
C LYS A 296 -5.25 -0.53 -12.46
N PHE A 297 -4.12 -0.11 -11.90
CA PHE A 297 -3.37 -0.87 -10.91
C PHE A 297 -4.16 -0.99 -9.59
N GLY A 298 -3.95 -2.08 -8.87
CA GLY A 298 -4.66 -2.32 -7.60
C GLY A 298 -6.00 -3.03 -7.78
N LYS A 299 -6.29 -3.54 -9.01
CA LYS A 299 -7.40 -4.45 -9.27
C LYS A 299 -6.86 -5.81 -9.70
N SER A 300 -7.35 -6.88 -9.08
CA SER A 300 -7.04 -8.26 -9.45
C SER A 300 -8.33 -8.95 -9.90
N ALA A 301 -8.37 -9.44 -11.14
CA ALA A 301 -9.56 -10.10 -11.72
C ALA A 301 -10.88 -9.33 -11.50
N GLY A 302 -10.84 -7.99 -11.58
CA GLY A 302 -12.00 -7.13 -11.37
C GLY A 302 -12.23 -6.66 -9.93
N ASN A 303 -11.51 -7.22 -8.94
CA ASN A 303 -11.61 -6.85 -7.52
C ASN A 303 -10.48 -5.91 -7.10
N ALA A 304 -10.77 -4.99 -6.17
CA ALA A 304 -9.75 -4.14 -5.56
C ALA A 304 -8.78 -4.98 -4.71
N VAL A 305 -7.50 -4.59 -4.70
CA VAL A 305 -6.50 -5.13 -3.76
C VAL A 305 -6.57 -4.31 -2.49
N TRP A 306 -7.17 -4.91 -1.47
CA TRP A 306 -7.46 -4.27 -0.20
C TRP A 306 -6.23 -4.21 0.70
N LEU A 307 -6.17 -3.20 1.57
CA LEU A 307 -5.11 -3.08 2.59
C LEU A 307 -5.48 -3.77 3.91
N ASP A 308 -6.73 -4.22 4.06
CA ASP A 308 -7.15 -5.03 5.21
C ASP A 308 -6.74 -6.49 4.98
N ALA A 309 -6.03 -7.08 5.95
CA ALA A 309 -5.54 -8.46 5.87
C ALA A 309 -6.67 -9.52 5.84
N ASN A 310 -7.88 -9.17 6.32
CA ASN A 310 -9.03 -10.06 6.26
C ASN A 310 -9.65 -10.13 4.85
N LEU A 311 -9.45 -9.11 4.02
CA LEU A 311 -9.96 -9.03 2.64
C LEU A 311 -8.91 -9.42 1.61
N THR A 312 -7.65 -9.05 1.83
CA THR A 312 -6.50 -9.45 1.03
C THR A 312 -5.38 -9.81 2.00
N SER A 313 -5.06 -11.09 2.13
CA SER A 313 -4.02 -11.52 3.06
C SER A 313 -2.66 -10.88 2.75
N ALA A 314 -1.78 -10.76 3.75
CA ALA A 314 -0.43 -10.24 3.53
C ALA A 314 0.32 -11.04 2.45
N PHE A 315 0.10 -12.37 2.41
CA PHE A 315 0.66 -13.24 1.39
C PHE A 315 0.14 -12.92 -0.02
N ASP A 316 -1.17 -12.69 -0.17
CA ASP A 316 -1.76 -12.35 -1.46
C ASP A 316 -1.36 -10.95 -1.93
N LEU A 317 -1.28 -9.97 -1.02
CA LEU A 317 -0.78 -8.61 -1.30
C LEU A 317 0.69 -8.66 -1.76
N TYR A 318 1.54 -9.42 -1.06
CA TYR A 318 2.93 -9.65 -1.47
C TYR A 318 2.99 -10.27 -2.86
N GLY A 319 2.23 -11.34 -3.10
CA GLY A 319 2.13 -12.02 -4.38
C GLY A 319 1.62 -11.13 -5.51
N PHE A 320 0.69 -10.21 -5.22
CA PHE A 320 0.21 -9.20 -6.18
C PHE A 320 1.33 -8.26 -6.59
N LEU A 321 2.04 -7.67 -5.65
CA LEU A 321 3.15 -6.75 -5.90
C LEU A 321 4.33 -7.46 -6.57
N LEU A 322 4.58 -8.73 -6.20
CA LEU A 322 5.60 -9.55 -6.83
C LEU A 322 5.32 -9.80 -8.32
N ARG A 323 4.07 -9.75 -8.77
CA ARG A 323 3.69 -9.91 -10.19
C ARG A 323 3.80 -8.63 -11.02
N SER A 324 4.20 -7.51 -10.43
CA SER A 324 4.46 -6.27 -11.19
C SER A 324 5.42 -6.52 -12.34
N SER A 325 5.17 -5.87 -13.48
CA SER A 325 6.05 -5.96 -14.63
C SER A 325 7.41 -5.31 -14.35
N ASP A 326 8.42 -5.70 -15.12
CA ASP A 326 9.74 -5.06 -15.02
C ASP A 326 9.69 -3.60 -15.46
N ASP A 327 8.77 -3.24 -16.37
CA ASP A 327 8.54 -1.87 -16.84
C ASP A 327 7.89 -0.97 -15.77
N ASP A 328 7.13 -1.55 -14.84
CA ASP A 328 6.38 -0.80 -13.84
C ASP A 328 7.10 -0.70 -12.49
N VAL A 329 7.97 -1.67 -12.17
CA VAL A 329 8.48 -1.85 -10.82
C VAL A 329 9.29 -0.67 -10.30
N GLU A 330 10.08 0.00 -11.16
CA GLU A 330 10.82 1.21 -10.78
C GLU A 330 9.85 2.34 -10.38
N ARG A 331 8.81 2.56 -11.18
CA ARG A 331 7.78 3.57 -10.90
C ARG A 331 7.07 3.27 -9.58
N TYR A 332 6.72 2.00 -9.32
CA TYR A 332 6.06 1.64 -8.07
C TYR A 332 6.98 1.76 -6.85
N LEU A 333 8.28 1.46 -6.98
CA LEU A 333 9.26 1.73 -5.93
C LEU A 333 9.33 3.22 -5.59
N LYS A 334 9.30 4.11 -6.60
CA LYS A 334 9.26 5.56 -6.38
C LYS A 334 7.98 6.00 -5.67
N LEU A 335 6.82 5.43 -6.03
CA LEU A 335 5.51 5.84 -5.55
C LEU A 335 5.10 5.23 -4.19
N PHE A 336 5.64 4.07 -3.78
CA PHE A 336 5.17 3.37 -2.60
C PHE A 336 6.23 3.14 -1.53
N THR A 337 7.43 3.69 -1.71
CA THR A 337 8.51 3.48 -0.74
C THR A 337 9.21 4.79 -0.36
N PHE A 338 9.91 4.74 0.79
CA PHE A 338 10.83 5.81 1.22
C PHE A 338 12.28 5.55 0.82
N ILE A 339 12.54 4.50 0.04
CA ILE A 339 13.89 4.20 -0.46
C ILE A 339 14.41 5.42 -1.23
N PRO A 340 15.62 5.92 -0.95
CA PRO A 340 16.24 6.99 -1.75
C PRO A 340 16.29 6.64 -3.24
N ILE A 341 16.14 7.62 -4.12
CA ILE A 341 16.16 7.40 -5.58
C ILE A 341 17.43 6.66 -6.02
N SER A 342 18.60 7.01 -5.45
CA SER A 342 19.85 6.30 -5.72
C SER A 342 19.79 4.81 -5.37
N GLY A 343 19.12 4.46 -4.27
CA GLY A 343 18.92 3.06 -3.88
C GLY A 343 17.97 2.31 -4.82
N ILE A 344 16.91 3.01 -5.31
CA ILE A 344 16.01 2.45 -6.33
C ILE A 344 16.80 2.19 -7.61
N THR A 345 17.57 3.18 -8.10
CA THR A 345 18.39 3.04 -9.32
C THR A 345 19.37 1.87 -9.21
N ALA A 346 20.09 1.75 -8.08
CA ALA A 346 21.00 0.62 -7.84
C ALA A 346 20.27 -0.73 -7.89
N THR A 347 19.08 -0.81 -7.27
CA THR A 347 18.25 -2.03 -7.30
C THR A 347 17.79 -2.40 -8.71
N ILE A 348 17.41 -1.41 -9.51
CA ILE A 348 16.98 -1.62 -10.90
C ILE A 348 18.15 -2.12 -11.76
N VAL A 349 19.35 -1.56 -11.60
CA VAL A 349 20.54 -2.04 -12.30
C VAL A 349 20.83 -3.52 -11.97
N GLU A 350 20.78 -3.89 -10.67
CA GLU A 350 20.94 -5.29 -10.27
C GLU A 350 19.82 -6.20 -10.78
N HIS A 351 18.59 -5.70 -10.81
CA HIS A 351 17.44 -6.44 -11.31
C HIS A 351 17.54 -6.69 -12.82
N THR A 352 17.96 -5.68 -13.58
CA THR A 352 18.14 -5.79 -15.04
C THR A 352 19.23 -6.80 -15.42
N ALA A 353 20.26 -6.96 -14.59
CA ALA A 353 21.31 -7.97 -14.80
C ALA A 353 20.81 -9.41 -14.65
N ASP A 354 19.79 -9.65 -13.80
CA ASP A 354 19.17 -10.96 -13.59
C ASP A 354 17.67 -10.79 -13.24
N PRO A 355 16.79 -10.54 -14.26
CA PRO A 355 15.37 -10.30 -14.03
C PRO A 355 14.65 -11.52 -13.42
N GLY A 356 15.17 -12.74 -13.66
CA GLY A 356 14.59 -13.98 -13.13
C GLY A 356 14.53 -14.03 -11.61
N LYS A 357 15.46 -13.38 -10.92
CA LYS A 357 15.49 -13.28 -9.46
C LYS A 357 14.43 -12.32 -8.90
N ARG A 358 13.83 -11.46 -9.73
CA ARG A 358 12.80 -10.50 -9.35
C ARG A 358 13.15 -9.65 -8.12
N LYS A 359 14.42 -9.22 -8.02
CA LYS A 359 14.93 -8.48 -6.85
C LYS A 359 14.12 -7.19 -6.57
N ALA A 360 13.82 -6.42 -7.62
CA ALA A 360 13.07 -5.17 -7.51
C ALA A 360 11.64 -5.41 -7.02
N GLN A 361 10.94 -6.44 -7.54
CA GLN A 361 9.58 -6.78 -7.10
C GLN A 361 9.56 -7.32 -5.68
N HIS A 362 10.55 -8.11 -5.27
CA HIS A 362 10.67 -8.55 -3.88
C HIS A 362 10.90 -7.38 -2.93
N LEU A 363 11.73 -6.41 -3.32
CA LEU A 363 11.92 -5.19 -2.55
C LEU A 363 10.62 -4.40 -2.44
N LEU A 364 9.95 -4.13 -3.57
CA LEU A 364 8.65 -3.45 -3.60
C LEU A 364 7.64 -4.11 -2.66
N ALA A 365 7.46 -5.42 -2.79
CA ALA A 365 6.51 -6.16 -1.98
C ALA A 365 6.84 -6.10 -0.48
N THR A 366 8.11 -6.22 -0.11
CA THR A 366 8.54 -6.14 1.28
C THR A 366 8.29 -4.75 1.86
N GLU A 367 8.68 -3.70 1.15
CA GLU A 367 8.56 -2.31 1.61
C GLU A 367 7.09 -1.88 1.74
N VAL A 368 6.25 -2.24 0.77
CA VAL A 368 4.80 -1.95 0.84
C VAL A 368 4.13 -2.72 1.98
N LEU A 369 4.48 -4.00 2.19
CA LEU A 369 3.94 -4.74 3.32
C LEU A 369 4.39 -4.16 4.66
N GLU A 370 5.64 -3.71 4.78
CA GLU A 370 6.10 -3.06 6.00
C GLU A 370 5.29 -1.79 6.30
N LEU A 371 5.02 -0.98 5.29
CA LEU A 371 4.18 0.20 5.43
C LEU A 371 2.73 -0.16 5.85
N VAL A 372 2.15 -1.20 5.24
CA VAL A 372 0.73 -1.55 5.45
C VAL A 372 0.53 -2.38 6.71
N HIS A 373 1.36 -3.40 6.94
CA HIS A 373 1.16 -4.41 7.98
C HIS A 373 2.25 -4.43 9.06
N GLY A 374 3.31 -3.62 8.90
CA GLY A 374 4.43 -3.56 9.82
C GLY A 374 5.57 -4.53 9.46
N LYS A 375 6.75 -4.25 10.03
CA LYS A 375 8.03 -4.90 9.71
C LYS A 375 8.02 -6.41 9.90
N GLU A 376 7.43 -6.89 10.99
CA GLU A 376 7.42 -8.30 11.35
C GLU A 376 6.59 -9.13 10.37
N VAL A 377 5.38 -8.62 10.02
CA VAL A 377 4.51 -9.27 9.04
C VAL A 377 5.19 -9.30 7.67
N ALA A 378 5.83 -8.20 7.25
CA ALA A 378 6.55 -8.15 5.98
C ALA A 378 7.70 -9.17 5.91
N ALA A 379 8.50 -9.28 6.98
CA ALA A 379 9.62 -10.22 7.05
C ALA A 379 9.13 -11.68 7.00
N ARG A 380 8.10 -12.02 7.79
CA ARG A 380 7.49 -13.35 7.80
C ARG A 380 6.91 -13.70 6.44
N THR A 381 6.11 -12.83 5.85
CA THR A 381 5.50 -13.07 4.54
C THR A 381 6.54 -13.25 3.43
N ARG A 382 7.63 -12.47 3.47
CA ARG A 382 8.75 -12.66 2.55
C ARG A 382 9.37 -14.05 2.68
N ALA A 383 9.62 -14.51 3.91
CA ALA A 383 10.15 -15.85 4.17
C ALA A 383 9.19 -16.94 3.69
N GLU A 384 7.88 -16.79 3.91
CA GLU A 384 6.84 -17.70 3.41
C GLU A 384 6.84 -17.79 1.88
N HIS A 385 6.94 -16.65 1.17
CA HIS A 385 7.05 -16.63 -0.29
C HIS A 385 8.35 -17.26 -0.79
N GLN A 386 9.46 -17.10 -0.08
CA GLN A 386 10.72 -17.76 -0.43
C GLN A 386 10.64 -19.27 -0.22
N ALA A 387 10.11 -19.73 0.90
CA ALA A 387 9.86 -21.15 1.18
C ALA A 387 8.94 -21.80 0.15
N SER A 388 7.90 -21.09 -0.28
CA SER A 388 6.98 -21.56 -1.32
C SER A 388 7.62 -21.74 -2.70
N ARG A 389 8.76 -21.10 -2.96
CA ARG A 389 9.49 -21.24 -4.24
C ARG A 389 10.36 -22.50 -4.30
N SER A 390 10.90 -22.91 -3.17
CA SER A 390 11.74 -24.10 -3.05
C SER A 390 11.27 -24.87 -1.81
N PRO A 391 10.06 -25.50 -1.88
CA PRO A 391 9.56 -26.26 -0.76
C PRO A 391 10.52 -27.43 -0.48
N ASN A 392 10.99 -27.51 0.75
CA ASN A 392 11.78 -28.62 1.25
C ASN A 392 10.85 -29.65 1.89
N LEU A 393 11.07 -30.94 1.64
CA LEU A 393 10.28 -32.04 2.23
C LEU A 393 10.26 -31.94 3.77
N ALA A 394 11.37 -31.55 4.39
CA ALA A 394 11.48 -31.37 5.83
C ALA A 394 10.51 -30.30 6.39
N SER A 395 10.20 -29.27 5.61
CA SER A 395 9.26 -28.22 6.02
C SER A 395 7.81 -28.71 6.12
N PHE A 396 7.48 -29.86 5.52
CA PHE A 396 6.16 -30.49 5.56
C PHE A 396 6.04 -31.63 6.58
N THR A 397 7.18 -32.12 7.11
CA THR A 397 7.19 -33.23 8.07
C THR A 397 7.32 -32.78 9.53
N SER A 398 7.74 -31.53 9.81
CA SER A 398 7.82 -31.00 11.17
C SER A 398 6.43 -30.70 11.73
N ASN A 399 6.12 -31.28 12.89
CA ASN A 399 4.86 -31.10 13.63
C ASN A 399 4.76 -29.74 14.36
N GLU A 400 5.64 -28.78 14.08
CA GLU A 400 5.53 -27.45 14.63
C GLU A 400 4.37 -26.72 13.98
N GLN A 401 3.36 -26.41 14.79
CA GLN A 401 2.21 -25.57 14.47
C GLN A 401 2.68 -24.15 14.09
N THR A 402 3.24 -24.00 12.89
CA THR A 402 3.35 -22.68 12.28
C THR A 402 1.96 -22.27 11.80
N THR A 403 1.37 -21.36 12.53
CA THR A 403 0.09 -20.69 12.26
C THR A 403 0.18 -19.85 10.99
N SER A 404 0.30 -20.46 9.83
CA SER A 404 0.06 -19.79 8.56
C SER A 404 -1.14 -20.46 7.87
N ALA A 405 -2.19 -19.67 7.70
CA ALA A 405 -3.47 -20.02 7.07
C ALA A 405 -3.37 -20.50 5.60
N SER A 406 -2.17 -20.74 5.10
CA SER A 406 -1.91 -21.16 3.71
C SER A 406 -1.56 -22.63 3.52
N GLN A 407 -1.48 -23.42 4.60
CA GLN A 407 -1.21 -24.86 4.52
C GLN A 407 -2.36 -25.67 5.13
N GLU A 408 -3.55 -25.57 4.54
CA GLU A 408 -4.61 -26.55 4.83
C GLU A 408 -4.12 -27.93 4.40
N ARG A 409 -3.79 -28.78 5.38
CA ARG A 409 -3.53 -30.20 5.14
C ARG A 409 -4.88 -30.91 5.05
N THR A 410 -5.13 -31.55 3.93
CA THR A 410 -6.29 -32.44 3.77
C THR A 410 -5.82 -33.88 3.98
N ILE A 411 -6.50 -34.63 4.84
CA ILE A 411 -6.20 -36.03 5.06
C ILE A 411 -7.12 -36.86 4.18
N LEU A 412 -6.57 -37.80 3.42
CA LEU A 412 -7.33 -38.72 2.56
C LEU A 412 -6.92 -40.17 2.83
N PRO A 413 -7.88 -41.13 2.77
CA PRO A 413 -7.58 -42.52 2.93
C PRO A 413 -6.84 -43.10 1.72
N MET A 414 -5.94 -44.05 1.96
CA MET A 414 -5.07 -44.66 0.95
C MET A 414 -5.86 -45.26 -0.20
N SER A 415 -6.96 -45.99 0.08
CA SER A 415 -7.80 -46.60 -0.95
C SER A 415 -8.38 -45.57 -1.91
N LEU A 416 -8.80 -44.40 -1.42
CA LEU A 416 -9.33 -43.32 -2.25
C LEU A 416 -8.25 -42.74 -3.16
N VAL A 417 -7.04 -42.49 -2.63
CA VAL A 417 -5.93 -41.91 -3.38
C VAL A 417 -5.41 -42.86 -4.46
N MET A 418 -5.26 -44.16 -4.14
CA MET A 418 -4.70 -45.15 -5.06
C MET A 418 -5.65 -45.55 -6.21
N ASN A 419 -6.96 -45.46 -5.99
CA ASN A 419 -7.95 -45.94 -6.96
C ASN A 419 -8.60 -44.82 -7.78
N THR A 420 -8.09 -43.56 -7.69
CA THR A 420 -8.67 -42.43 -8.42
C THR A 420 -7.63 -41.61 -9.18
N PRO A 421 -7.98 -41.06 -10.36
CA PRO A 421 -7.06 -40.24 -11.11
C PRO A 421 -6.78 -38.89 -10.41
N PHE A 422 -5.63 -38.30 -10.67
CA PHE A 422 -5.19 -37.02 -10.07
C PHE A 422 -6.25 -35.91 -10.13
N SER A 423 -7.02 -35.82 -11.21
CA SER A 423 -8.09 -34.81 -11.34
C SER A 423 -9.18 -34.94 -10.27
N ARG A 424 -9.48 -36.16 -9.83
CA ARG A 424 -10.43 -36.41 -8.75
C ARG A 424 -9.78 -36.23 -7.38
N ILE A 425 -8.50 -36.61 -7.22
CA ILE A 425 -7.75 -36.37 -5.98
C ILE A 425 -7.72 -34.86 -5.69
N LEU A 426 -7.48 -34.01 -6.70
CA LEU A 426 -7.54 -32.55 -6.54
C LEU A 426 -8.91 -32.05 -6.04
N TYR A 427 -9.99 -32.68 -6.49
CA TYR A 427 -11.35 -32.35 -6.02
C TYR A 427 -11.60 -32.85 -4.60
N TYR A 428 -11.23 -34.09 -4.30
CA TYR A 428 -11.41 -34.67 -2.96
C TYR A 428 -10.56 -33.98 -1.89
N ALA A 429 -9.42 -33.47 -2.29
CA ALA A 429 -8.56 -32.63 -1.44
C ALA A 429 -9.05 -31.17 -1.31
N GLY A 430 -10.19 -30.79 -1.88
CA GLY A 430 -10.69 -29.41 -1.84
C GLY A 430 -9.84 -28.38 -2.60
N ILE A 431 -8.95 -28.84 -3.47
CA ILE A 431 -8.03 -27.99 -4.24
C ILE A 431 -8.77 -27.29 -5.41
N VAL A 432 -9.76 -27.97 -5.96
CA VAL A 432 -10.66 -27.48 -7.02
C VAL A 432 -12.12 -27.69 -6.62
N ALA A 433 -13.01 -26.86 -7.14
CA ALA A 433 -14.44 -26.89 -6.76
C ALA A 433 -15.22 -28.04 -7.43
N SER A 434 -14.70 -28.65 -8.50
CA SER A 434 -15.37 -29.76 -9.19
C SER A 434 -14.40 -30.71 -9.88
N LYS A 435 -14.85 -31.96 -10.12
CA LYS A 435 -14.11 -32.98 -10.88
C LYS A 435 -13.73 -32.50 -12.29
N SER A 436 -14.64 -31.77 -12.96
CA SER A 436 -14.42 -31.20 -14.28
C SER A 436 -13.40 -30.07 -14.29
N GLU A 437 -13.33 -29.30 -13.21
CA GLU A 437 -12.31 -28.26 -13.04
C GLU A 437 -10.93 -28.86 -12.86
N GLY A 438 -10.81 -29.94 -12.07
CA GLY A 438 -9.56 -30.70 -11.92
C GLY A 438 -9.04 -31.22 -13.26
N THR A 439 -9.91 -31.77 -14.09
CA THR A 439 -9.55 -32.25 -15.45
C THR A 439 -9.09 -31.10 -16.34
N ARG A 440 -9.81 -29.97 -16.35
CA ARG A 440 -9.43 -28.78 -17.15
C ARG A 440 -8.12 -28.16 -16.67
N LEU A 441 -7.87 -28.13 -15.36
CA LEU A 441 -6.65 -27.59 -14.77
C LEU A 441 -5.44 -28.42 -15.19
N ILE A 442 -5.53 -29.75 -15.13
CA ILE A 442 -4.48 -30.67 -15.58
C ILE A 442 -4.25 -30.53 -17.10
N ALA A 443 -5.32 -30.55 -17.89
CA ALA A 443 -5.23 -30.42 -19.35
C ALA A 443 -4.55 -29.11 -19.81
N LYS A 444 -4.76 -28.00 -19.05
CA LYS A 444 -4.09 -26.72 -19.28
C LYS A 444 -2.66 -26.66 -18.73
N GLY A 445 -2.15 -27.75 -18.14
CA GLY A 445 -0.81 -27.79 -17.55
C GLY A 445 -0.63 -26.97 -16.29
N GLY A 446 -1.74 -26.64 -15.58
CA GLY A 446 -1.75 -25.81 -14.39
C GLY A 446 -1.52 -26.58 -13.08
N ALA A 447 -1.43 -27.90 -13.10
CA ALA A 447 -1.23 -28.73 -11.90
C ALA A 447 0.05 -29.57 -12.00
N TYR A 448 0.78 -29.63 -10.88
CA TYR A 448 2.04 -30.35 -10.74
C TYR A 448 2.02 -31.18 -9.46
N VAL A 449 2.79 -32.28 -9.44
CA VAL A 449 3.01 -33.11 -8.25
C VAL A 449 4.50 -33.17 -7.91
N ALA A 450 4.82 -33.17 -6.62
CA ALA A 450 6.22 -33.32 -6.18
C ALA A 450 6.71 -34.74 -6.45
N SER A 451 7.91 -34.87 -6.99
CA SER A 451 8.60 -36.15 -7.23
C SER A 451 9.84 -36.21 -6.35
N SER A 452 9.99 -37.28 -5.58
CA SER A 452 11.19 -37.65 -4.86
C SER A 452 11.88 -38.80 -5.60
N SER A 453 12.44 -38.54 -6.80
CA SER A 453 13.19 -39.59 -7.49
C SER A 453 14.60 -39.71 -6.93
N PRO A 454 15.01 -40.92 -6.44
CA PRO A 454 16.38 -41.18 -5.97
C PRO A 454 17.43 -41.25 -7.07
N ASN A 455 17.04 -41.17 -8.37
CA ASN A 455 17.90 -41.57 -9.49
C ASN A 455 18.62 -40.45 -10.25
N ASP A 456 18.75 -39.25 -9.69
CA ASP A 456 19.61 -38.19 -10.26
C ASP A 456 20.87 -37.94 -9.41
N VAL A 457 21.57 -39.04 -9.06
CA VAL A 457 22.96 -38.93 -8.55
C VAL A 457 23.89 -39.10 -9.75
N THR A 458 24.05 -38.06 -10.54
CA THR A 458 25.17 -37.93 -11.45
C THR A 458 25.85 -36.58 -11.25
N SER A 459 27.11 -36.71 -10.86
CA SER A 459 28.23 -35.75 -10.87
C SER A 459 28.32 -34.70 -9.75
N GLN A 460 29.28 -35.05 -8.86
CA GLN A 460 30.22 -34.16 -8.15
C GLN A 460 29.69 -33.07 -7.22
N GLY A 461 29.65 -33.40 -5.93
CA GLY A 461 30.32 -32.56 -4.92
C GLY A 461 29.62 -31.30 -4.44
N GLU A 462 28.28 -31.23 -4.36
CA GLU A 462 27.61 -30.25 -3.54
C GLU A 462 26.50 -30.92 -2.71
N ALA A 463 26.39 -30.52 -1.45
CA ALA A 463 25.42 -31.07 -0.49
C ALA A 463 24.04 -31.14 -1.12
N ALA A 464 23.38 -32.32 -1.06
CA ALA A 464 22.06 -32.61 -1.59
C ALA A 464 21.08 -31.49 -1.19
N SER A 465 20.65 -30.67 -2.13
CA SER A 465 19.58 -29.70 -1.89
C SER A 465 18.27 -30.51 -1.75
N ASP A 466 17.71 -30.47 -0.56
CA ASP A 466 16.43 -31.10 -0.15
C ASP A 466 15.20 -30.47 -0.87
N SER A 467 15.38 -29.83 -2.02
CA SER A 467 14.33 -29.14 -2.74
C SER A 467 13.48 -30.11 -3.56
N LEU A 468 12.14 -30.07 -3.37
CA LEU A 468 11.19 -30.87 -4.12
C LEU A 468 11.17 -30.47 -5.60
N LYS A 469 11.36 -31.44 -6.48
CA LYS A 469 11.12 -31.30 -7.93
C LYS A 469 9.63 -31.51 -8.22
N PHE A 470 9.02 -30.62 -9.01
CA PHE A 470 7.63 -30.74 -9.41
C PHE A 470 7.49 -31.19 -10.86
N VAL A 471 6.74 -32.27 -11.09
CA VAL A 471 6.41 -32.83 -12.39
C VAL A 471 5.00 -32.40 -12.79
N GLN A 472 4.79 -32.05 -14.04
CA GLN A 472 3.48 -31.65 -14.55
C GLN A 472 2.55 -32.86 -14.64
N LEU A 473 1.32 -32.73 -14.18
CA LEU A 473 0.34 -33.82 -14.15
C LEU A 473 -0.28 -34.15 -15.51
N LYS A 474 -0.04 -33.36 -16.55
CA LYS A 474 -0.66 -33.52 -17.87
C LYS A 474 -0.39 -34.89 -18.51
N ASP A 475 0.79 -35.45 -18.25
CA ASP A 475 1.30 -36.66 -18.87
C ASP A 475 1.32 -37.86 -17.91
N GLN A 476 0.72 -37.73 -16.70
CA GLN A 476 0.76 -38.76 -15.65
C GLN A 476 -0.52 -39.60 -15.65
N THR A 477 -0.35 -40.91 -15.53
CA THR A 477 -1.44 -41.88 -15.44
C THR A 477 -1.89 -42.12 -14.00
N PRO A 478 -3.09 -42.65 -13.73
CA PRO A 478 -3.53 -43.02 -12.37
C PRO A 478 -2.61 -44.01 -11.67
N ALA A 479 -1.93 -44.88 -12.40
CA ALA A 479 -1.01 -45.89 -11.83
C ALA A 479 0.26 -45.26 -11.21
N ASP A 480 0.56 -43.99 -11.56
CA ASP A 480 1.78 -43.32 -11.08
C ASP A 480 1.63 -42.70 -9.68
N VAL A 481 0.42 -42.66 -9.11
CA VAL A 481 0.14 -41.96 -7.83
C VAL A 481 1.05 -42.46 -6.72
N GLN A 482 1.27 -43.76 -6.60
CA GLN A 482 2.11 -44.37 -5.56
C GLN A 482 3.56 -43.83 -5.61
N GLY A 483 4.10 -43.62 -6.77
CA GLY A 483 5.47 -43.09 -6.98
C GLY A 483 5.67 -41.64 -6.50
N TYR A 484 4.59 -40.91 -6.26
CA TYR A 484 4.62 -39.52 -5.79
C TYR A 484 4.30 -39.37 -4.29
N ILE A 485 3.94 -40.44 -3.60
CA ILE A 485 3.69 -40.41 -2.16
C ILE A 485 5.03 -40.59 -1.43
N THR A 486 5.44 -39.55 -0.67
CA THR A 486 6.67 -39.59 0.12
C THR A 486 6.34 -39.26 1.58
N ASN A 487 6.75 -40.13 2.52
CA ASN A 487 6.47 -39.97 3.95
C ASN A 487 4.97 -39.76 4.23
N ASN A 488 4.10 -40.50 3.55
CA ASN A 488 2.64 -40.37 3.61
C ASN A 488 2.10 -39.00 3.14
N LEU A 489 2.87 -38.24 2.42
CA LEU A 489 2.48 -36.95 1.87
C LEU A 489 2.44 -37.01 0.34
N LEU A 490 1.37 -36.44 -0.22
CA LEU A 490 1.20 -36.16 -1.64
C LEU A 490 1.12 -34.65 -1.80
N ILE A 491 2.13 -34.04 -2.42
CA ILE A 491 2.28 -32.59 -2.47
C ILE A 491 1.99 -32.08 -3.89
N PHE A 492 0.96 -31.24 -4.01
CA PHE A 492 0.58 -30.61 -5.27
C PHE A 492 1.03 -29.15 -5.32
N ARG A 493 1.37 -28.70 -6.53
CA ARG A 493 1.54 -27.28 -6.83
C ARG A 493 0.56 -26.89 -7.94
N ILE A 494 -0.25 -25.86 -7.67
CA ILE A 494 -1.25 -25.32 -8.58
C ILE A 494 -0.76 -24.00 -9.14
N GLY A 495 -0.64 -23.92 -10.46
CA GLY A 495 -0.03 -22.77 -11.12
C GLY A 495 1.45 -22.61 -10.72
N LYS A 496 1.88 -21.36 -10.56
CA LYS A 496 3.30 -21.07 -10.26
C LYS A 496 3.68 -21.21 -8.77
N TRP A 497 2.72 -21.06 -7.83
CA TRP A 497 3.08 -20.79 -6.43
C TRP A 497 2.22 -21.48 -5.36
N LYS A 498 1.00 -21.93 -5.67
CA LYS A 498 0.08 -22.47 -4.67
C LYS A 498 0.40 -23.94 -4.39
N VAL A 499 1.05 -24.20 -3.26
CA VAL A 499 1.32 -25.58 -2.80
C VAL A 499 0.17 -26.06 -1.89
N ARG A 500 -0.23 -27.33 -2.05
CA ARG A 500 -1.21 -28.03 -1.24
C ARG A 500 -0.66 -29.38 -0.83
N VAL A 501 -0.86 -29.74 0.43
CA VAL A 501 -0.38 -30.99 1.02
C VAL A 501 -1.56 -31.87 1.33
N VAL A 502 -1.53 -33.11 0.82
CA VAL A 502 -2.49 -34.16 1.12
C VAL A 502 -1.75 -35.22 1.95
N GLU A 503 -2.17 -35.40 3.19
CA GLU A 503 -1.70 -36.49 4.03
C GLU A 503 -2.48 -37.75 3.66
N VAL A 504 -1.79 -38.81 3.30
CA VAL A 504 -2.37 -40.09 2.92
C VAL A 504 -2.20 -41.05 4.09
N CYS A 505 -3.29 -41.49 4.68
CA CYS A 505 -3.23 -42.43 5.80
C CYS A 505 -3.90 -43.78 5.46
N SER A 506 -3.66 -44.79 6.27
CA SER A 506 -4.36 -46.08 6.11
C SER A 506 -5.86 -45.88 6.29
N ASP A 507 -6.69 -46.71 5.63
CA ASP A 507 -8.14 -46.61 5.75
C ASP A 507 -8.60 -46.87 7.20
N VAL A 508 -7.88 -47.74 7.93
CA VAL A 508 -8.14 -48.04 9.34
C VAL A 508 -7.87 -46.82 10.23
N ASP A 509 -6.74 -46.11 9.99
CA ASP A 509 -6.43 -44.90 10.74
C ASP A 509 -7.38 -43.76 10.42
N PHE A 510 -7.84 -43.69 9.16
CA PHE A 510 -8.82 -42.69 8.73
C PHE A 510 -10.16 -42.85 9.46
N GLU A 511 -10.65 -44.09 9.56
CA GLU A 511 -11.86 -44.43 10.34
C GLU A 511 -11.66 -44.18 11.84
N ALA A 512 -10.53 -44.62 12.40
CA ALA A 512 -10.23 -44.43 13.82
C ALA A 512 -10.17 -42.96 14.24
N ARG A 513 -9.79 -42.08 13.32
CA ARG A 513 -9.79 -40.61 13.54
C ARG A 513 -11.16 -39.95 13.33
N GLY A 514 -12.20 -40.72 12.94
CA GLY A 514 -13.55 -40.22 12.70
C GLY A 514 -13.63 -39.23 11.50
N LEU A 515 -12.71 -39.36 10.54
CA LEU A 515 -12.63 -38.45 9.36
C LEU A 515 -13.58 -38.94 8.25
N ASP A 516 -14.09 -38.01 7.46
CA ASP A 516 -14.88 -38.31 6.26
C ASP A 516 -14.27 -37.63 5.03
N ALA A 517 -14.35 -38.29 3.87
CA ALA A 517 -13.85 -37.77 2.61
C ALA A 517 -14.89 -37.97 1.49
N VAL A 518 -15.13 -36.91 0.73
CA VAL A 518 -16.05 -36.93 -0.40
C VAL A 518 -15.62 -38.02 -1.38
N GLY A 519 -16.53 -38.94 -1.72
CA GLY A 519 -16.29 -40.02 -2.67
C GLY A 519 -15.65 -41.30 -2.08
N TRP A 520 -15.26 -41.31 -0.79
CA TRP A 520 -14.67 -42.48 -0.17
C TRP A 520 -15.65 -43.66 -0.03
N SER A 521 -16.90 -43.35 0.33
CA SER A 521 -17.96 -44.38 0.41
C SER A 521 -18.26 -45.08 -0.91
N GLU A 522 -18.05 -44.39 -2.06
CA GLU A 522 -18.21 -44.93 -3.41
C GLU A 522 -17.06 -45.89 -3.75
N VAL A 523 -15.83 -45.50 -3.45
CA VAL A 523 -14.62 -46.30 -3.71
C VAL A 523 -14.59 -47.53 -2.83
N ARG A 524 -14.98 -47.43 -1.56
CA ARG A 524 -15.04 -48.55 -0.61
C ARG A 524 -16.06 -49.64 -1.00
N LYS A 525 -17.13 -49.28 -1.69
CA LYS A 525 -18.11 -50.25 -2.22
C LYS A 525 -17.64 -50.95 -3.49
N ALA A 526 -16.63 -50.40 -4.15
CA ALA A 526 -16.10 -50.89 -5.42
C ALA A 526 -14.85 -51.78 -5.23
N ILE A 527 -14.21 -51.77 -4.07
CA ILE A 527 -13.13 -52.65 -3.61
C ILE A 527 -13.74 -53.81 -2.83
#